data_2572d3b61ac91829fcc64e0c6baa5253
#
_entry.id   2572d3b61ac91829fcc64e0c6baa5253
#
_cell.length_a   1.000
_cell.length_b   1.000
_cell.length_c   1.000
_cell.angle_alpha   90.00
_cell.angle_beta   90.00
_cell.angle_gamma   90.00
#
_symmetry.space_group_name_H-M   'P 1'
#
loop_
_entity.id
_entity.type
_entity.pdbx_description
1 polymer ?
#
loop_
_entity_poly.entity_id
_entity_poly.type
_entity_poly.pdbx_seq_one_letter_code
_entity_poly.pdbx_strand_id
1 'polypeptide(L)'
;MKHLELIDIKKYYGKSETTVKAVDGISLDVENGKFTAIVGTSGSGKSTLLHCLAGLDRPTHGKVKFDNRDIYSLSDDELSKIRRQEFGFIFQSFNLIPVLNVYDNIVLPVQIDGKKEDKEYIMSVVKKVGLED
;
A
#
# COMPACT_ATOMS: atom_id res chain seq x y z
N MET A 1 17.81 1.58 -9.04
CA MET A 1 16.42 1.25 -9.45
C MET A 1 15.63 0.96 -8.20
N LYS A 2 14.43 1.51 -8.05
CA LYS A 2 13.60 1.24 -6.86
C LYS A 2 13.21 -0.23 -6.85
N HIS A 3 13.36 -0.88 -5.71
CA HIS A 3 13.20 -2.32 -5.56
C HIS A 3 12.46 -2.62 -4.25
N LEU A 4 11.54 -3.56 -4.28
CA LEU A 4 10.75 -3.97 -3.12
C LEU A 4 10.97 -5.45 -2.86
N GLU A 5 11.46 -5.77 -1.67
CA GLU A 5 11.81 -7.14 -1.25
C GLU A 5 11.07 -7.50 0.04
N LEU A 6 10.42 -8.64 0.05
CA LEU A 6 9.81 -9.26 1.23
C LEU A 6 10.65 -10.45 1.67
N ILE A 7 11.00 -10.51 2.94
CA ILE A 7 11.85 -11.55 3.49
C ILE A 7 11.12 -12.23 4.65
N ASP A 8 10.76 -13.49 4.48
CA ASP A 8 10.11 -14.35 5.50
C ASP A 8 8.95 -13.66 6.22
N ILE A 9 8.05 -13.04 5.44
CA ILE A 9 6.90 -12.32 6.00
C ILE A 9 5.96 -13.29 6.67
N LYS A 10 5.69 -13.04 7.97
CA LYS A 10 4.63 -13.69 8.74
C LYS A 10 3.70 -12.64 9.30
N LYS A 11 2.42 -12.84 9.17
CA LYS A 11 1.40 -11.98 9.78
C LYS A 11 0.35 -12.84 10.48
N TYR A 12 0.35 -12.70 11.79
CA TYR A 12 -0.55 -13.45 12.68
C TYR A 12 -1.46 -12.48 13.41
N TYR A 13 -2.75 -12.80 13.46
CA TYR A 13 -3.76 -12.06 14.21
C TYR A 13 -4.27 -12.92 15.37
N GLY A 14 -4.69 -12.26 16.44
CA GLY A 14 -5.17 -12.94 17.67
C GLY A 14 -4.05 -13.25 18.64
N LYS A 15 -4.40 -13.94 19.73
CA LYS A 15 -3.47 -14.33 20.80
C LYS A 15 -3.70 -15.79 21.16
N SER A 16 -2.63 -16.50 21.46
CA SER A 16 -2.65 -17.89 21.93
C SER A 16 -3.48 -18.82 21.02
N GLU A 17 -4.50 -19.49 21.55
CA GLU A 17 -5.30 -20.50 20.85
C GLU A 17 -6.15 -19.93 19.69
N THR A 18 -6.40 -18.62 19.66
CA THR A 18 -7.17 -17.94 18.59
C THR A 18 -6.29 -17.35 17.50
N THR A 19 -5.03 -17.72 17.44
CA THR A 19 -4.07 -17.18 16.46
C THR A 19 -4.45 -17.62 15.04
N VAL A 20 -4.70 -16.64 14.16
CA VAL A 20 -4.89 -16.85 12.74
C VAL A 20 -3.60 -16.47 12.01
N LYS A 21 -2.97 -17.44 11.36
CA LYS A 21 -1.78 -17.22 10.54
C LYS A 21 -2.21 -16.79 9.13
N ALA A 22 -2.43 -15.50 8.94
CA ALA A 22 -2.90 -14.95 7.67
C ALA A 22 -1.82 -15.00 6.57
N VAL A 23 -0.57 -14.83 6.94
CA VAL A 23 0.62 -15.04 6.08
C VAL A 23 1.66 -15.78 6.92
N ASP A 24 2.25 -16.84 6.38
CA ASP A 24 3.18 -17.69 7.12
C ASP A 24 4.44 -18.04 6.29
N GLY A 25 5.43 -17.15 6.31
CA GLY A 25 6.74 -17.37 5.73
C GLY A 25 6.82 -17.11 4.22
N ILE A 26 6.31 -15.97 3.74
CA ILE A 26 6.38 -15.57 2.32
C ILE A 26 7.59 -14.68 2.08
N SER A 27 8.40 -15.05 1.08
CA SER A 27 9.43 -14.19 0.50
C SER A 27 9.10 -13.90 -0.94
N LEU A 28 9.27 -12.66 -1.36
CA LEU A 28 8.94 -12.19 -2.70
C LEU A 28 9.86 -11.02 -3.06
N ASP A 29 10.31 -11.03 -4.29
CA ASP A 29 11.08 -9.96 -4.91
C ASP A 29 10.22 -9.29 -5.99
N VAL A 30 10.04 -7.98 -5.91
CA VAL A 30 9.27 -7.18 -6.87
C VAL A 30 10.23 -6.23 -7.59
N GLU A 31 10.59 -6.62 -8.80
CA GLU A 31 11.48 -5.84 -9.63
C GLU A 31 10.81 -4.58 -10.19
N ASN A 32 11.59 -3.52 -10.29
CA ASN A 32 11.11 -2.28 -10.89
C ASN A 32 10.68 -2.46 -12.35
N GLY A 33 9.54 -1.86 -12.71
CA GLY A 33 8.99 -1.93 -14.07
C GLY A 33 8.36 -3.27 -14.44
N LYS A 34 8.25 -4.20 -13.50
CA LYS A 34 7.58 -5.50 -13.72
C LYS A 34 6.14 -5.46 -13.20
N PHE A 35 5.29 -6.22 -13.86
CA PHE A 35 3.96 -6.56 -13.37
C PHE A 35 4.04 -7.88 -12.60
N THR A 36 3.66 -7.85 -11.32
CA THR A 36 3.64 -9.04 -10.46
C THR A 36 2.21 -9.32 -10.01
N ALA A 37 1.71 -10.53 -10.23
CA ALA A 37 0.39 -10.95 -9.79
C ALA A 37 0.48 -11.91 -8.60
N ILE A 38 -0.25 -11.62 -7.51
CA ILE A 38 -0.42 -12.50 -6.36
C ILE A 38 -1.77 -13.21 -6.51
N VAL A 39 -1.74 -14.51 -6.76
CA VAL A 39 -2.93 -15.32 -7.00
C VAL A 39 -3.14 -16.35 -5.88
N GLY A 40 -4.39 -16.77 -5.68
CA GLY A 40 -4.76 -17.75 -4.65
C GLY A 40 -6.26 -17.69 -4.33
N THR A 41 -6.75 -18.68 -3.60
CA THR A 41 -8.15 -18.78 -3.18
C THR A 41 -8.57 -17.65 -2.26
N SER A 42 -9.87 -17.43 -2.04
CA SER A 42 -10.37 -16.49 -1.06
C SER A 42 -9.86 -16.86 0.34
N GLY A 43 -9.48 -15.86 1.13
CA GLY A 43 -8.95 -16.07 2.48
C GLY A 43 -7.49 -16.53 2.56
N SER A 44 -6.76 -16.70 1.44
CA SER A 44 -5.36 -17.17 1.44
C SER A 44 -4.32 -16.11 1.85
N GLY A 45 -4.74 -14.94 2.36
CA GLY A 45 -3.83 -13.92 2.90
C GLY A 45 -3.28 -12.90 1.88
N LYS A 46 -3.75 -12.90 0.63
CA LYS A 46 -3.27 -11.98 -0.43
C LYS A 46 -3.36 -10.51 -0.04
N SER A 47 -4.52 -10.07 0.44
CA SER A 47 -4.73 -8.69 0.87
C SER A 47 -3.87 -8.34 2.08
N THR A 48 -3.71 -9.27 3.03
CA THR A 48 -2.82 -9.10 4.19
C THR A 48 -1.37 -8.93 3.75
N LEU A 49 -0.91 -9.74 2.78
CA LEU A 49 0.44 -9.62 2.23
C LEU A 49 0.63 -8.27 1.55
N LEU A 50 -0.35 -7.81 0.74
CA LEU A 50 -0.30 -6.49 0.09
C LEU A 50 -0.30 -5.35 1.11
N HIS A 51 -1.04 -5.45 2.21
CA HIS A 51 -1.02 -4.46 3.29
C HIS A 51 0.35 -4.41 3.98
N CYS A 52 0.96 -5.56 4.24
CA CYS A 52 2.32 -5.60 4.77
C CYS A 52 3.33 -4.97 3.80
N LEU A 53 3.22 -5.28 2.51
CA LEU A 53 4.08 -4.77 1.45
C LEU A 53 3.99 -3.25 1.31
N ALA A 54 2.78 -2.70 1.40
CA ALA A 54 2.53 -1.26 1.26
C ALA A 54 2.79 -0.43 2.55
N GLY A 55 3.31 -1.05 3.61
CA GLY A 55 3.55 -0.36 4.88
C GLY A 55 2.28 0.01 5.65
N LEU A 56 1.14 -0.63 5.33
CA LEU A 56 -0.15 -0.36 5.98
C LEU A 56 -0.37 -1.23 7.23
N ASP A 57 0.19 -2.43 7.25
CA ASP A 57 0.08 -3.36 8.37
C ASP A 57 1.44 -4.01 8.65
N ARG A 58 1.98 -3.77 9.84
CA ARG A 58 3.30 -4.29 10.22
C ARG A 58 3.26 -5.82 10.30
N PRO A 59 4.18 -6.55 9.64
CA PRO A 59 4.29 -8.00 9.78
C PRO A 59 4.64 -8.38 11.23
N THR A 60 4.22 -9.58 11.65
CA THR A 60 4.59 -10.14 12.95
C THR A 60 6.06 -10.55 12.97
N HIS A 61 6.55 -11.06 11.84
CA HIS A 61 7.95 -11.41 11.60
C HIS A 61 8.33 -11.12 10.15
N GLY A 62 9.61 -11.07 9.89
CA GLY A 62 10.16 -10.78 8.57
C GLY A 62 10.44 -9.30 8.35
N LYS A 63 10.85 -8.97 7.14
CA LYS A 63 11.22 -7.61 6.75
C LYS A 63 10.64 -7.26 5.40
N VAL A 64 10.22 -6.00 5.25
CA VAL A 64 9.88 -5.42 3.96
C VAL A 64 10.90 -4.34 3.65
N LYS A 65 11.67 -4.55 2.59
CA LYS A 65 12.69 -3.60 2.17
C LYS A 65 12.24 -2.85 0.93
N PHE A 66 12.38 -1.55 0.97
CA PHE A 66 12.28 -0.65 -0.16
C PHE A 66 13.62 0.04 -0.38
N ASP A 67 14.23 -0.16 -1.54
CA ASP A 67 15.59 0.28 -1.86
C ASP A 67 16.61 -0.10 -0.77
N ASN A 68 16.64 -1.37 -0.38
CA ASN A 68 17.50 -1.97 0.67
C ASN A 68 17.24 -1.45 2.10
N ARG A 69 16.26 -0.59 2.34
CA ARG A 69 15.90 -0.08 3.66
C ARG A 69 14.67 -0.79 4.18
N ASP A 70 14.74 -1.40 5.36
CA ASP A 70 13.58 -1.98 6.02
C ASP A 70 12.59 -0.87 6.42
N ILE A 71 11.43 -0.83 5.74
CA ILE A 71 10.43 0.24 5.95
C ILE A 71 9.83 0.22 7.36
N TYR A 72 9.83 -0.92 8.02
CA TYR A 72 9.31 -1.05 9.37
C TYR A 72 10.33 -0.77 10.48
N SER A 73 11.59 -0.50 10.12
CA SER A 73 12.60 0.05 11.04
C SER A 73 12.57 1.60 11.09
N LEU A 74 11.82 2.23 10.21
CA LEU A 74 11.69 3.67 10.13
C LEU A 74 10.72 4.20 11.20
N SER A 75 10.82 5.50 11.50
CA SER A 75 9.81 6.20 12.29
C SER A 75 8.47 6.26 11.54
N ASP A 76 7.38 6.48 12.28
CA ASP A 76 6.03 6.57 11.67
C ASP A 76 5.94 7.71 10.66
N ASP A 77 6.63 8.81 10.88
CA ASP A 77 6.69 9.95 9.98
C ASP A 77 7.42 9.60 8.67
N GLU A 78 8.57 8.93 8.77
CA GLU A 78 9.33 8.48 7.60
C GLU A 78 8.56 7.42 6.79
N LEU A 79 7.94 6.46 7.47
CA LEU A 79 7.09 5.44 6.83
C LEU A 79 5.88 6.09 6.15
N SER A 80 5.23 7.06 6.79
CA SER A 80 4.13 7.82 6.21
C SER A 80 4.56 8.62 4.98
N LYS A 81 5.76 9.20 5.00
CA LYS A 81 6.33 9.89 3.86
C LYS A 81 6.57 8.94 2.68
N ILE A 82 7.19 7.78 2.92
CA ILE A 82 7.40 6.75 1.89
C ILE A 82 6.06 6.31 1.28
N ARG A 83 5.04 6.03 2.11
CA ARG A 83 3.71 5.66 1.59
C ARG A 83 3.12 6.71 0.66
N ARG A 84 3.21 8.00 1.01
CA ARG A 84 2.68 9.08 0.18
C ARG A 84 3.44 9.29 -1.13
N GLN A 85 4.75 9.09 -1.11
CA GLN A 85 5.62 9.49 -2.22
C GLN A 85 5.99 8.35 -3.15
N GLU A 86 6.00 7.11 -2.65
CA GLU A 86 6.54 5.96 -3.35
C GLU A 86 5.50 4.86 -3.64
N PHE A 87 4.41 4.81 -2.86
CA PHE A 87 3.38 3.79 -3.02
C PHE A 87 2.06 4.39 -3.50
N GLY A 88 1.47 3.78 -4.54
CA GLY A 88 0.06 3.98 -4.89
C GLY A 88 -0.72 2.73 -4.50
N PHE A 89 -1.71 2.85 -3.62
CA PHE A 89 -2.53 1.74 -3.19
C PHE A 89 -3.98 1.93 -3.61
N ILE A 90 -4.55 0.93 -4.30
CA ILE A 90 -5.97 0.88 -4.64
C ILE A 90 -6.64 -0.13 -3.71
N PHE A 91 -7.51 0.38 -2.84
CA PHE A 91 -8.22 -0.45 -1.87
C PHE A 91 -9.38 -1.21 -2.53
N GLN A 92 -9.75 -2.33 -1.93
CA GLN A 92 -10.94 -3.09 -2.34
C GLN A 92 -12.24 -2.35 -1.99
N SER A 93 -12.24 -1.54 -0.94
CA SER A 93 -13.32 -0.62 -0.57
C SER A 93 -12.98 0.80 -1.02
N PHE A 94 -14.01 1.64 -1.20
CA PHE A 94 -13.82 2.99 -1.75
C PHE A 94 -12.93 3.89 -0.89
N ASN A 95 -12.94 3.74 0.43
CA ASN A 95 -12.17 4.53 1.40
C ASN A 95 -12.28 6.05 1.20
N LEU A 96 -13.45 6.51 0.73
CA LEU A 96 -13.74 7.91 0.55
C LEU A 96 -14.05 8.58 1.89
N ILE A 97 -13.66 9.83 2.02
CA ILE A 97 -14.03 10.67 3.15
C ILE A 97 -15.41 11.29 2.89
N PRO A 98 -16.46 10.90 3.65
CA PRO A 98 -17.84 11.23 3.29
C PRO A 98 -18.17 12.72 3.33
N VAL A 99 -17.42 13.51 4.11
CA VAL A 99 -17.62 14.96 4.24
C VAL A 99 -16.95 15.77 3.11
N LEU A 100 -16.15 15.13 2.27
CA LEU A 100 -15.49 15.73 1.13
C LEU A 100 -16.27 15.43 -0.15
N ASN A 101 -16.28 16.37 -1.08
CA ASN A 101 -16.79 16.12 -2.43
C ASN A 101 -15.84 15.22 -3.23
N VAL A 102 -16.21 14.89 -4.47
CA VAL A 102 -15.42 14.00 -5.34
C VAL A 102 -14.02 14.59 -5.61
N TYR A 103 -13.96 15.85 -6.01
CA TYR A 103 -12.69 16.51 -6.32
C TYR A 103 -11.76 16.56 -5.09
N ASP A 104 -12.30 16.95 -3.93
CA ASP A 104 -11.52 17.03 -2.70
C ASP A 104 -10.98 15.65 -2.26
N ASN A 105 -11.75 14.56 -2.44
CA ASN A 105 -11.25 13.19 -2.22
C ASN A 105 -10.09 12.84 -3.17
N ILE A 106 -10.16 13.27 -4.43
CA ILE A 106 -9.12 13.00 -5.44
C ILE A 106 -7.82 13.76 -5.12
N VAL A 107 -7.92 15.03 -4.70
CA VAL A 107 -6.74 15.87 -4.47
C VAL A 107 -6.14 15.72 -3.08
N LEU A 108 -6.86 15.15 -2.14
CA LEU A 108 -6.46 15.02 -0.74
C LEU A 108 -5.03 14.46 -0.55
N PRO A 109 -4.61 13.38 -1.24
CA PRO A 109 -3.24 12.87 -1.09
C PRO A 109 -2.17 13.88 -1.51
N VAL A 110 -2.45 14.68 -2.54
CA VAL A 110 -1.55 15.73 -3.03
C VAL A 110 -1.43 16.85 -2.00
N GLN A 111 -2.57 17.27 -1.41
CA GLN A 111 -2.62 18.31 -0.36
C GLN A 111 -1.91 17.86 0.91
N ILE A 112 -2.11 16.63 1.36
CA ILE A 112 -1.43 16.06 2.55
C ILE A 112 0.09 16.02 2.35
N ASP A 113 0.57 15.77 1.12
CA ASP A 113 2.01 15.80 0.81
C ASP A 113 2.57 17.23 0.66
N GLY A 114 1.72 18.25 0.84
CA GLY A 114 2.11 19.66 0.72
C GLY A 114 2.46 20.10 -0.70
N LYS A 115 2.09 19.32 -1.70
CA LYS A 115 2.35 19.62 -3.11
C LYS A 115 1.25 20.53 -3.67
N LYS A 116 1.63 21.34 -4.66
CA LYS A 116 0.68 22.14 -5.41
C LYS A 116 -0.12 21.25 -6.35
N GLU A 117 -1.43 21.48 -6.40
CA GLU A 117 -2.31 20.78 -7.32
C GLU A 117 -1.99 21.16 -8.78
N ASP A 118 -1.78 20.13 -9.60
CA ASP A 118 -1.77 20.25 -11.05
C ASP A 118 -3.17 19.89 -11.58
N LYS A 119 -4.00 20.90 -11.77
CA LYS A 119 -5.39 20.72 -12.21
C LYS A 119 -5.51 20.06 -13.57
N GLU A 120 -4.62 20.36 -14.51
CA GLU A 120 -4.64 19.77 -15.85
C GLU A 120 -4.35 18.27 -15.77
N TYR A 121 -3.32 17.89 -14.98
CA TYR A 121 -3.01 16.49 -14.75
C TYR A 121 -4.16 15.76 -14.05
N ILE A 122 -4.71 16.33 -12.97
CA ILE A 122 -5.83 15.75 -12.22
C ILE A 122 -7.02 15.50 -13.15
N MET A 123 -7.43 16.50 -13.92
CA MET A 123 -8.54 16.35 -14.86
C MET A 123 -8.26 15.34 -15.98
N SER A 124 -7.01 15.24 -16.42
CA SER A 124 -6.60 14.20 -17.37
C SER A 124 -6.77 12.78 -16.83
N VAL A 125 -6.49 12.58 -15.53
CA VAL A 125 -6.69 11.29 -14.85
C VAL A 125 -8.18 11.00 -14.67
N VAL A 126 -8.97 11.98 -14.20
CA VAL A 126 -10.42 11.89 -14.04
C VAL A 126 -11.10 11.46 -15.36
N LYS A 127 -10.70 12.08 -16.47
CA LYS A 127 -11.17 11.72 -17.80
C LYS A 127 -10.79 10.29 -18.20
N LYS A 128 -9.56 9.86 -17.94
CA LYS A 128 -9.10 8.50 -18.26
C LYS A 128 -9.89 7.40 -17.56
N VAL A 129 -10.44 7.69 -16.38
CA VAL A 129 -11.27 6.75 -15.61
C VAL A 129 -12.77 6.96 -15.81
N GLY A 130 -13.19 7.88 -16.71
CA GLY A 130 -14.58 8.09 -17.07
C GLY A 130 -15.42 8.80 -16.00
N LEU A 131 -14.83 9.71 -15.24
CA LEU A 131 -15.49 10.48 -14.18
C LEU A 131 -15.52 11.98 -14.51
N GLU A 132 -15.63 12.33 -15.78
CA GLU A 132 -15.59 13.72 -16.26
C GLU A 132 -16.95 14.44 -16.24
N ASP A 133 -18.07 13.73 -16.02
CA ASP A 133 -19.46 14.25 -16.03
C ASP A 133 -19.96 14.60 -14.62
#